data_6fb9b16481a420435d27007363fc05aa
#
_entry.id   6fb9b16481a420435d27007363fc05aa
#
_cell.length_a   1.000
_cell.length_b   1.000
_cell.length_c   1.000
_cell.angle_alpha   90.00
_cell.angle_beta   90.00
_cell.angle_gamma   90.00
#
_symmetry.space_group_name_H-M   'P 1'
#
loop_
_entity.id
_entity.type
_entity.pdbx_description
1 polymer ?
#
loop_
_entity_poly.entity_id
_entity_poly.type
_entity_poly.pdbx_seq_one_letter_code
_entity_poly.pdbx_strand_id
1 'polypeptide(L)'
;MKFKDYINESGLSRVWKHMQKHDSGTITAFRYARDCNRGDIYTKGENKARNKELLAVLLKHKFSVTKAKGVYIENYKKPNAREVGENVFIVVDINDTGKLKKVLLELGEKFEQDSILFIPKGGNKGILKGTNKCEDGYPGYGVVKY
;
A
#
# COMPACT_ATOMS: atom_id res chain seq x y z
N MET A 1 -21.67 -11.06 9.95
CA MET A 1 -20.52 -11.96 9.68
C MET A 1 -19.34 -11.54 10.54
N LYS A 2 -18.71 -12.51 11.19
CA LYS A 2 -17.50 -12.25 11.95
C LYS A 2 -16.32 -12.11 11.00
N PHE A 3 -15.35 -11.32 11.36
CA PHE A 3 -14.13 -11.12 10.56
C PHE A 3 -13.44 -12.46 10.21
N LYS A 4 -13.38 -13.37 11.17
CA LYS A 4 -12.82 -14.71 10.97
C LYS A 4 -13.53 -15.47 9.85
N ASP A 5 -14.85 -15.39 9.81
CA ASP A 5 -15.64 -16.08 8.79
C ASP A 5 -15.39 -15.45 7.41
N TYR A 6 -15.30 -14.14 7.36
CA TYR A 6 -14.97 -13.41 6.15
C TYR A 6 -13.62 -13.82 5.58
N ILE A 7 -12.59 -13.89 6.42
CA ILE A 7 -11.25 -14.30 6.02
C ILE A 7 -11.26 -15.71 5.42
N ASN A 8 -11.95 -16.63 6.07
CA ASN A 8 -12.03 -18.03 5.60
C ASN A 8 -12.75 -18.15 4.26
N GLU A 9 -13.76 -17.32 4.01
CA GLU A 9 -14.55 -17.35 2.78
C GLU A 9 -13.88 -16.66 1.62
N SER A 10 -13.11 -15.58 1.87
CA SER A 10 -12.58 -14.72 0.84
C SER A 10 -11.20 -15.09 0.32
N GLY A 11 -10.54 -16.10 0.90
CA GLY A 11 -9.15 -16.43 0.58
C GLY A 11 -8.12 -15.56 1.29
N LEU A 12 -8.54 -14.57 2.09
CA LEU A 12 -7.63 -13.76 2.89
C LEU A 12 -6.89 -14.61 3.94
N SER A 13 -7.47 -15.72 4.35
CA SER A 13 -6.79 -16.65 5.25
C SER A 13 -5.53 -17.24 4.62
N ARG A 14 -5.54 -17.47 3.30
CA ARG A 14 -4.35 -17.93 2.57
C ARG A 14 -3.29 -16.84 2.54
N VAL A 15 -3.68 -15.61 2.26
CA VAL A 15 -2.77 -14.45 2.29
C VAL A 15 -2.16 -14.31 3.67
N TRP A 16 -2.98 -14.40 4.72
CA TRP A 16 -2.50 -14.34 6.10
C TRP A 16 -1.44 -15.41 6.39
N LYS A 17 -1.66 -16.64 5.95
CA LYS A 17 -0.69 -17.72 6.11
C LYS A 17 0.64 -17.42 5.41
N HIS A 18 0.58 -16.85 4.20
CA HIS A 18 1.78 -16.45 3.47
C HIS A 18 2.53 -15.34 4.18
N MET A 19 1.82 -14.38 4.79
CA MET A 19 2.42 -13.29 5.55
C MET A 19 3.19 -13.76 6.78
N GLN A 20 2.82 -14.91 7.34
CA GLN A 20 3.55 -15.52 8.45
C GLN A 20 4.90 -16.08 8.01
N LYS A 21 5.03 -16.48 6.77
CA LYS A 21 6.20 -17.19 6.24
C LYS A 21 7.09 -16.33 5.34
N HIS A 22 6.62 -15.17 4.91
CA HIS A 22 7.31 -14.32 3.94
C HIS A 22 7.13 -12.85 4.31
N ASP A 23 8.03 -12.02 3.82
CA ASP A 23 7.82 -10.58 3.88
C ASP A 23 6.60 -10.21 3.06
N SER A 24 5.86 -9.22 3.51
CA SER A 24 4.67 -8.74 2.81
C SER A 24 4.54 -7.23 2.96
N GLY A 25 3.58 -6.67 2.29
CA GLY A 25 3.30 -5.24 2.39
C GLY A 25 2.08 -4.85 1.61
N THR A 26 1.73 -3.59 1.69
CA THR A 26 0.62 -3.02 0.92
C THR A 26 1.06 -1.78 0.18
N ILE A 27 0.51 -1.60 -1.00
CA ILE A 27 0.76 -0.43 -1.83
C ILE A 27 -0.43 -0.18 -2.75
N THR A 28 -0.64 1.08 -3.11
CA THR A 28 -1.60 1.49 -4.12
C THR A 28 -0.95 2.55 -5.01
N ALA A 29 -1.49 2.74 -6.20
CA ALA A 29 -1.14 3.87 -7.06
C ALA A 29 -2.26 4.92 -7.11
N PHE A 30 -3.34 4.72 -6.36
CA PHE A 30 -4.43 5.69 -6.28
C PHE A 30 -3.97 6.96 -5.58
N ARG A 31 -4.39 8.09 -6.12
CA ARG A 31 -4.12 9.38 -5.53
C ARG A 31 -5.25 10.35 -5.85
N TYR A 32 -5.92 10.84 -4.81
CA TYR A 32 -7.05 11.74 -4.95
C TYR A 32 -6.76 13.16 -4.48
N ALA A 33 -5.62 13.39 -3.85
CA ALA A 33 -5.27 14.68 -3.32
C ALA A 33 -3.82 15.03 -3.65
N ARG A 34 -3.55 16.32 -3.65
CA ARG A 34 -2.22 16.86 -3.87
C ARG A 34 -1.61 17.23 -2.51
N ASP A 35 -0.40 16.79 -2.23
CA ASP A 35 0.33 17.13 -1.02
C ASP A 35 1.44 18.12 -1.31
N CYS A 36 1.58 19.14 -0.45
CA CYS A 36 2.65 20.14 -0.54
C CYS A 36 2.75 20.79 -1.92
N ASN A 37 1.68 20.94 -2.63
CA ASN A 37 1.69 21.40 -4.04
C ASN A 37 2.53 20.52 -4.96
N ARG A 38 2.71 19.27 -4.58
CA ARG A 38 3.49 18.27 -5.33
C ARG A 38 2.59 17.14 -5.78
N GLY A 39 2.97 16.52 -6.88
CA GLY A 39 2.18 15.45 -7.49
C GLY A 39 0.91 15.99 -8.13
N ASP A 40 0.25 15.13 -8.85
CA ASP A 40 -0.96 15.45 -9.60
C ASP A 40 -2.20 14.92 -8.89
N ILE A 41 -3.34 15.49 -9.26
CA ILE A 41 -4.64 14.96 -8.87
C ILE A 41 -5.16 14.16 -10.05
N TYR A 42 -5.54 12.92 -9.80
CA TYR A 42 -5.95 12.00 -10.86
C TYR A 42 -7.43 11.68 -10.79
N THR A 43 -8.03 11.48 -11.94
CA THR A 43 -9.40 10.98 -12.05
C THR A 43 -9.46 9.50 -11.63
N LYS A 44 -10.67 8.99 -11.44
CA LYS A 44 -10.86 7.56 -11.13
C LYS A 44 -10.29 6.67 -12.23
N GLY A 45 -10.50 7.04 -13.50
CA GLY A 45 -9.97 6.29 -14.64
C GLY A 45 -8.45 6.31 -14.70
N GLU A 46 -7.84 7.46 -14.43
CA GLU A 46 -6.39 7.61 -14.36
C GLU A 46 -5.81 6.78 -13.23
N ASN A 47 -6.46 6.80 -12.05
CA ASN A 47 -6.04 5.98 -10.92
C ASN A 47 -6.10 4.49 -11.22
N LYS A 48 -7.12 4.04 -11.94
CA LYS A 48 -7.21 2.65 -12.37
C LYS A 48 -6.08 2.27 -13.32
N ALA A 49 -5.72 3.16 -14.25
CA ALA A 49 -4.60 2.94 -15.16
C ALA A 49 -3.27 2.89 -14.41
N ARG A 50 -3.09 3.78 -13.43
CA ARG A 50 -1.90 3.78 -12.57
C ARG A 50 -1.78 2.47 -11.79
N ASN A 51 -2.90 1.96 -11.24
CA ASN A 51 -2.89 0.67 -10.55
C ASN A 51 -2.56 -0.50 -11.47
N LYS A 52 -3.00 -0.46 -12.72
CA LYS A 52 -2.61 -1.49 -13.70
C LYS A 52 -1.10 -1.49 -13.95
N GLU A 53 -0.52 -0.31 -14.07
CA GLU A 53 0.93 -0.17 -14.24
C GLU A 53 1.67 -0.71 -13.01
N LEU A 54 1.22 -0.32 -11.82
CA LEU A 54 1.80 -0.82 -10.57
C LEU A 54 1.73 -2.34 -10.47
N LEU A 55 0.57 -2.92 -10.76
CA LEU A 55 0.39 -4.37 -10.74
C LEU A 55 1.36 -5.07 -11.70
N ALA A 56 1.51 -4.54 -12.91
CA ALA A 56 2.43 -5.11 -13.89
C ALA A 56 3.87 -5.14 -13.36
N VAL A 57 4.32 -4.06 -12.73
CA VAL A 57 5.66 -4.00 -12.13
C VAL A 57 5.82 -5.02 -11.00
N LEU A 58 4.83 -5.11 -10.12
CA LEU A 58 4.87 -6.07 -9.00
C LEU A 58 4.94 -7.52 -9.50
N LEU A 59 4.14 -7.85 -10.51
CA LEU A 59 4.15 -9.19 -11.09
C LEU A 59 5.46 -9.49 -11.81
N LYS A 60 6.08 -8.49 -12.43
CA LYS A 60 7.38 -8.64 -13.08
C LYS A 60 8.47 -9.03 -12.08
N HIS A 61 8.37 -8.56 -10.85
CA HIS A 61 9.26 -8.96 -9.76
C HIS A 61 8.94 -10.34 -9.20
N LYS A 62 7.91 -11.00 -9.72
CA LYS A 62 7.44 -12.33 -9.29
C LYS A 62 6.96 -12.38 -7.85
N PHE A 63 6.42 -11.25 -7.36
CA PHE A 63 5.71 -11.24 -6.09
C PHE A 63 4.30 -11.80 -6.27
N SER A 64 3.76 -12.34 -5.19
CA SER A 64 2.34 -12.70 -5.12
C SER A 64 1.53 -11.45 -4.79
N VAL A 65 0.50 -11.18 -5.55
CA VAL A 65 -0.31 -9.95 -5.39
C VAL A 65 -1.77 -10.30 -5.23
N THR A 66 -2.40 -9.75 -4.20
CA THR A 66 -3.83 -9.88 -3.95
C THR A 66 -4.45 -8.49 -3.95
N LYS A 67 -5.54 -8.33 -4.70
CA LYS A 67 -6.29 -7.06 -4.71
C LYS A 67 -7.19 -7.00 -3.48
N ALA A 68 -7.24 -5.84 -2.85
CA ALA A 68 -8.12 -5.57 -1.73
C ALA A 68 -8.66 -4.16 -1.83
N LYS A 69 -9.72 -3.86 -1.07
CA LYS A 69 -10.21 -2.50 -0.93
C LYS A 69 -9.74 -1.96 0.41
N GLY A 70 -9.12 -0.80 0.37
CA GLY A 70 -8.70 -0.09 1.56
C GLY A 70 -9.52 1.18 1.75
N VAL A 71 -9.52 1.69 2.96
CA VAL A 71 -10.09 3.00 3.29
C VAL A 71 -8.95 3.90 3.73
N TYR A 72 -8.91 5.07 3.15
CA TYR A 72 -7.89 6.07 3.42
C TYR A 72 -8.56 7.38 3.81
N ILE A 73 -7.99 8.10 4.77
CA ILE A 73 -8.49 9.41 5.18
C ILE A 73 -7.62 10.48 4.54
N GLU A 74 -8.18 11.18 3.57
CA GLU A 74 -7.53 12.35 2.98
C GLU A 74 -7.61 13.54 3.91
N ASN A 75 -6.58 14.37 3.87
CA ASN A 75 -6.50 15.60 4.69
C ASN A 75 -6.63 15.29 6.18
N TYR A 76 -5.96 14.27 6.62
CA TYR A 76 -5.98 13.81 8.01
C TYR A 76 -5.69 14.97 8.96
N LYS A 77 -6.53 15.07 9.99
CA LYS A 77 -6.51 16.15 11.01
C LYS A 77 -6.79 17.55 10.47
N LYS A 78 -7.29 17.68 9.26
CA LYS A 78 -7.73 18.96 8.68
C LYS A 78 -9.25 19.04 8.66
N PRO A 79 -9.84 20.27 8.61
CA PRO A 79 -11.31 20.42 8.60
C PRO A 79 -12.01 19.72 7.44
N ASN A 80 -11.33 19.54 6.32
CA ASN A 80 -11.84 18.87 5.13
C ASN A 80 -11.44 17.39 5.06
N ALA A 81 -11.11 16.77 6.19
CA ALA A 81 -10.82 15.35 6.25
C ALA A 81 -12.01 14.52 5.77
N ARG A 82 -11.74 13.50 4.96
CA ARG A 82 -12.77 12.59 4.44
C ARG A 82 -12.20 11.20 4.21
N GLU A 83 -13.08 10.20 4.31
CA GLU A 83 -12.73 8.84 3.95
C GLU A 83 -12.84 8.64 2.44
N VAL A 84 -11.86 7.96 1.86
CA VAL A 84 -11.83 7.60 0.45
C VAL A 84 -11.56 6.11 0.35
N GLY A 85 -12.40 5.41 -0.40
CA GLY A 85 -12.15 4.01 -0.73
C GLY A 85 -11.19 3.92 -1.90
N GLU A 86 -10.21 3.04 -1.81
CA GLU A 86 -9.26 2.80 -2.89
C GLU A 86 -8.91 1.33 -3.02
N ASN A 87 -8.53 0.94 -4.23
CA ASN A 87 -8.03 -0.40 -4.48
C ASN A 87 -6.55 -0.44 -4.09
N VAL A 88 -6.21 -1.36 -3.19
CA VAL A 88 -4.83 -1.57 -2.73
C VAL A 88 -4.37 -2.97 -3.11
N PHE A 89 -3.07 -3.16 -3.16
CA PHE A 89 -2.48 -4.47 -3.37
C PHE A 89 -1.80 -4.96 -2.10
N ILE A 90 -2.12 -6.19 -1.71
CA ILE A 90 -1.38 -6.92 -0.70
C ILE A 90 -0.33 -7.73 -1.43
N VAL A 91 0.93 -7.48 -1.14
CA VAL A 91 2.06 -8.06 -1.86
C VAL A 91 2.83 -8.96 -0.93
N VAL A 92 3.15 -10.17 -1.40
CA VAL A 92 3.93 -11.14 -0.64
C VAL A 92 5.17 -11.53 -1.44
N ASP A 93 6.31 -11.48 -0.79
CA ASP A 93 7.58 -11.93 -1.37
C ASP A 93 7.66 -13.45 -1.28
N ILE A 94 6.85 -14.11 -2.07
CA ILE A 94 6.63 -15.57 -2.00
C ILE A 94 7.90 -16.37 -2.32
N ASN A 95 8.82 -15.79 -3.05
CA ASN A 95 10.08 -16.43 -3.43
C ASN A 95 11.25 -16.00 -2.53
N ASP A 96 10.96 -15.28 -1.44
CA ASP A 96 11.96 -14.85 -0.47
C ASP A 96 13.17 -14.14 -1.09
N THR A 97 12.89 -13.22 -2.01
CA THR A 97 13.96 -12.50 -2.73
C THR A 97 14.69 -11.50 -1.84
N GLY A 98 14.07 -11.08 -0.73
CA GLY A 98 14.60 -10.04 0.15
C GLY A 98 14.50 -8.63 -0.43
N LYS A 99 13.84 -8.46 -1.56
CA LYS A 99 13.78 -7.17 -2.29
C LYS A 99 12.49 -6.40 -2.09
N LEU A 100 11.50 -6.98 -1.41
CA LEU A 100 10.17 -6.39 -1.35
C LEU A 100 10.18 -4.99 -0.74
N LYS A 101 10.83 -4.79 0.39
CA LYS A 101 10.87 -3.48 1.04
C LYS A 101 11.43 -2.41 0.13
N LYS A 102 12.56 -2.69 -0.52
CA LYS A 102 13.20 -1.75 -1.45
C LYS A 102 12.27 -1.42 -2.62
N VAL A 103 11.66 -2.43 -3.22
CA VAL A 103 10.75 -2.26 -4.36
C VAL A 103 9.53 -1.44 -3.95
N LEU A 104 8.92 -1.73 -2.79
CA LEU A 104 7.77 -0.96 -2.32
C LEU A 104 8.12 0.51 -2.08
N LEU A 105 9.29 0.78 -1.52
CA LEU A 105 9.73 2.16 -1.30
C LEU A 105 9.94 2.91 -2.63
N GLU A 106 10.58 2.28 -3.59
CA GLU A 106 10.79 2.86 -4.92
C GLU A 106 9.46 3.14 -5.62
N LEU A 107 8.53 2.20 -5.56
CA LEU A 107 7.22 2.35 -6.18
C LEU A 107 6.35 3.36 -5.44
N GLY A 108 6.47 3.42 -4.11
CA GLY A 108 5.77 4.44 -3.33
C GLY A 108 6.19 5.85 -3.75
N GLU A 109 7.45 6.08 -4.00
CA GLU A 109 7.94 7.36 -4.52
C GLU A 109 7.49 7.59 -5.97
N LYS A 110 7.62 6.58 -6.82
CA LYS A 110 7.24 6.68 -8.24
C LYS A 110 5.76 7.04 -8.40
N PHE A 111 4.89 6.42 -7.62
CA PHE A 111 3.45 6.64 -7.70
C PHE A 111 2.95 7.70 -6.73
N GLU A 112 3.85 8.49 -6.17
CA GLU A 112 3.53 9.66 -5.34
C GLU A 112 2.68 9.31 -4.12
N GLN A 113 2.96 8.20 -3.48
CA GLN A 113 2.23 7.77 -2.28
C GLN A 113 2.79 8.45 -1.03
N ASP A 114 1.92 8.71 -0.06
CA ASP A 114 2.36 9.25 1.23
C ASP A 114 3.23 8.25 1.98
N SER A 115 2.89 6.98 1.88
CA SER A 115 3.60 5.91 2.58
C SER A 115 3.33 4.57 1.94
N ILE A 116 4.15 3.60 2.32
CA ILE A 116 3.89 2.19 2.07
C ILE A 116 3.87 1.46 3.41
N LEU A 117 3.19 0.33 3.45
CA LEU A 117 3.22 -0.55 4.61
C LEU A 117 4.10 -1.75 4.27
N PHE A 118 5.06 -2.02 5.12
CA PHE A 118 5.90 -3.22 5.04
C PHE A 118 5.71 -4.07 6.29
N ILE A 119 5.53 -5.35 6.08
CA ILE A 119 5.30 -6.32 7.17
C ILE A 119 6.38 -7.38 7.08
N PRO A 120 7.38 -7.34 7.98
CA PRO A 120 8.43 -8.35 7.99
C PRO A 120 7.86 -9.76 8.22
N LYS A 121 8.57 -10.74 7.74
CA LYS A 121 8.26 -12.15 7.94
C LYS A 121 7.84 -12.43 9.38
N GLY A 122 6.75 -13.17 9.54
CA GLY A 122 6.13 -13.42 10.84
C GLY A 122 4.79 -12.71 11.00
N GLY A 123 4.56 -11.64 10.24
CA GLY A 123 3.26 -10.96 10.17
C GLY A 123 2.83 -10.22 11.45
N ASN A 124 3.74 -10.04 12.42
CA ASN A 124 3.38 -9.50 13.73
C ASN A 124 3.45 -7.99 13.84
N LYS A 125 4.17 -7.33 12.96
CA LYS A 125 4.34 -5.87 12.97
C LYS A 125 4.31 -5.30 11.57
N GLY A 126 3.44 -4.31 11.37
CA GLY A 126 3.48 -3.49 10.16
C GLY A 126 4.35 -2.27 10.40
N ILE A 127 5.15 -1.92 9.43
CA ILE A 127 6.00 -0.72 9.44
C ILE A 127 5.48 0.21 8.35
N LEU A 128 4.88 1.32 8.77
CA LEU A 128 4.45 2.36 7.85
C LEU A 128 5.63 3.28 7.58
N LYS A 129 6.10 3.30 6.34
CA LYS A 129 7.24 4.14 5.97
C LYS A 129 6.82 5.21 4.98
N GLY A 130 7.13 6.46 5.30
CA GLY A 130 6.79 7.61 4.48
C GLY A 130 7.60 7.67 3.20
N THR A 131 6.89 7.85 2.08
CA THR A 131 7.48 8.04 0.75
C THR A 131 7.18 9.44 0.20
N ASN A 132 6.32 10.18 0.88
CA ASN A 132 6.01 11.56 0.55
C ASN A 132 7.14 12.48 1.04
N LYS A 133 7.71 13.25 0.14
CA LYS A 133 8.84 14.16 0.43
C LYS A 133 8.40 15.51 1.01
N CYS A 134 7.15 15.64 1.41
CA CYS A 134 6.60 16.83 2.01
C CYS A 134 6.86 16.86 3.51
N GLU A 135 7.41 17.95 4.03
CA GLU A 135 7.65 18.09 5.47
C GLU A 135 6.35 18.01 6.29
N ASP A 136 5.26 18.56 5.75
CA ASP A 136 3.94 18.56 6.37
C ASP A 136 3.10 17.34 6.02
N GLY A 137 3.60 16.45 5.18
CA GLY A 137 2.90 15.23 4.79
C GLY A 137 2.88 14.20 5.91
N TYR A 138 1.87 13.38 5.92
CA TYR A 138 1.76 12.29 6.89
C TYR A 138 2.13 10.96 6.22
N PRO A 139 2.99 10.16 6.81
CA PRO A 139 3.75 10.34 8.06
C PRO A 139 5.02 11.19 7.93
N GLY A 140 5.30 11.72 6.75
CA GLY A 140 6.52 12.43 6.44
C GLY A 140 7.56 11.53 5.79
N TYR A 141 8.37 12.10 4.91
CA TYR A 141 9.37 11.34 4.17
C TYR A 141 10.38 10.69 5.10
N GLY A 142 10.58 9.40 4.91
CA GLY A 142 11.51 8.62 5.72
C GLY A 142 11.04 8.30 7.14
N VAL A 143 9.90 8.85 7.57
CA VAL A 143 9.35 8.58 8.89
C VAL A 143 8.81 7.15 8.95
N VAL A 144 9.10 6.46 10.05
CA VAL A 144 8.65 5.10 10.29
C VAL A 144 7.64 5.10 11.43
N LYS A 145 6.51 4.45 11.22
CA LYS A 145 5.46 4.25 12.22
C LYS A 145 5.19 2.76 12.38
N TYR A 146 4.85 2.38 13.60
CA TYR A 146 4.54 0.99 13.94
C TYR A 146 3.09 0.83 14.39
#